data_7b55e6da6f24d48ae6a8b077bb92567a
#
_entry.id   7b55e6da6f24d48ae6a8b077bb92567a
#
_cell.length_a   1.000
_cell.length_b   1.000
_cell.length_c   1.000
_cell.angle_alpha   90.00
_cell.angle_beta   90.00
_cell.angle_gamma   90.00
#
_symmetry.space_group_name_H-M   'P 1'
#
loop_
_entity.id
_entity.type
_entity.pdbx_description
1 polymer ?
#
loop_
_entity_poly.entity_id
_entity_poly.type
_entity_poly.pdbx_seq_one_letter_code
_entity_poly.pdbx_strand_id
1 'polypeptide(L)'
;MSELSREQFVTQLLEHVRTKFPLVKITPGDQPFTVRVNDQLAGLENIYRMAALRPDEQLHHMDRWIVELLRAGEGTPDRTGTFDELKDRILPMVLPGNSSDAYTGTVVSILVEGLMVAYAIDQDRTISYISQERFASWNMTVEELHEQAIANLVARSESLAAHAAEDDDGELNLILFQTMDGYDASRLLLPTLHERLRPYLGSPFGAAIPNRDILLCFRNDDQTVARLRKQVGEDYRQMPHQVTDQLLLITPDGIAVHK
;
A
#
# COMPACT_ATOMS: atom_id res chain seq x y z
N MET A 1 8.84 -4.31 -28.55
CA MET A 1 7.81 -3.24 -28.64
C MET A 1 8.30 -2.10 -27.77
N SER A 2 8.31 -0.85 -28.26
CA SER A 2 8.74 0.28 -27.44
C SER A 2 7.73 0.53 -26.33
N GLU A 3 8.23 0.74 -25.14
CA GLU A 3 7.46 1.15 -23.97
C GLU A 3 6.68 2.44 -24.31
N LEU A 4 5.37 2.46 -24.10
CA LEU A 4 4.54 3.65 -24.32
C LEU A 4 5.01 4.76 -23.39
N SER A 5 5.18 5.97 -23.90
CA SER A 5 5.41 7.11 -23.01
C SER A 5 4.18 7.40 -22.15
N ARG A 6 4.36 8.07 -21.00
CA ARG A 6 3.24 8.48 -20.13
C ARG A 6 2.18 9.30 -20.90
N GLU A 7 2.60 10.18 -21.77
CA GLU A 7 1.70 11.00 -22.61
C GLU A 7 0.89 10.16 -23.59
N GLN A 8 1.55 9.19 -24.26
CA GLN A 8 0.89 8.24 -25.16
C GLN A 8 -0.11 7.37 -24.40
N PHE A 9 0.25 6.91 -23.19
CA PHE A 9 -0.65 6.15 -22.34
C PHE A 9 -1.90 6.93 -21.93
N VAL A 10 -1.75 8.18 -21.52
CA VAL A 10 -2.89 9.06 -21.19
C VAL A 10 -3.81 9.22 -22.39
N THR A 11 -3.26 9.52 -23.56
CA THR A 11 -4.04 9.66 -24.79
C THR A 11 -4.84 8.41 -25.10
N GLN A 12 -4.19 7.26 -25.05
CA GLN A 12 -4.82 5.96 -25.31
C GLN A 12 -5.90 5.62 -24.29
N LEU A 13 -5.66 5.89 -22.99
CA LEU A 13 -6.64 5.69 -21.93
C LEU A 13 -7.89 6.56 -22.16
N LEU A 14 -7.71 7.84 -22.47
CA LEU A 14 -8.81 8.76 -22.74
C LEU A 14 -9.67 8.31 -23.94
N GLU A 15 -9.04 7.89 -25.01
CA GLU A 15 -9.72 7.37 -26.22
C GLU A 15 -10.47 6.07 -25.92
N HIS A 16 -9.80 5.14 -25.22
CA HIS A 16 -10.38 3.85 -24.86
C HIS A 16 -11.62 4.02 -23.97
N VAL A 17 -11.52 4.83 -22.91
CA VAL A 17 -12.65 5.07 -22.00
C VAL A 17 -13.80 5.78 -22.70
N ARG A 18 -13.54 6.80 -23.52
CA ARG A 18 -14.58 7.49 -24.29
C ARG A 18 -15.32 6.57 -25.26
N THR A 19 -14.60 5.62 -25.85
CA THR A 19 -15.17 4.67 -26.80
C THR A 19 -16.00 3.59 -26.10
N LYS A 20 -15.47 3.01 -25.03
CA LYS A 20 -16.07 1.85 -24.38
C LYS A 20 -17.08 2.22 -23.29
N PHE A 21 -16.91 3.36 -22.66
CA PHE A 21 -17.74 3.88 -21.57
C PHE A 21 -18.29 5.28 -21.91
N PRO A 22 -19.16 5.42 -22.91
CA PRO A 22 -19.57 6.71 -23.47
C PRO A 22 -20.32 7.63 -22.47
N LEU A 23 -20.83 7.08 -21.38
CA LEU A 23 -21.49 7.82 -20.31
C LEU A 23 -20.51 8.36 -19.26
N VAL A 24 -19.24 7.96 -19.33
CA VAL A 24 -18.19 8.37 -18.38
C VAL A 24 -17.50 9.63 -18.89
N LYS A 25 -17.58 10.70 -18.11
CA LYS A 25 -16.84 11.92 -18.40
C LYS A 25 -15.39 11.75 -17.95
N ILE A 26 -14.45 11.65 -18.89
CA ILE A 26 -13.03 11.59 -18.60
C ILE A 26 -12.27 12.73 -19.28
N THR A 27 -11.42 13.42 -18.49
CA THR A 27 -10.56 14.53 -18.93
C THR A 27 -9.18 14.41 -18.29
N PRO A 28 -8.14 15.03 -18.90
CA PRO A 28 -6.87 15.19 -18.20
C PRO A 28 -7.07 15.87 -16.84
N GLY A 29 -6.33 15.44 -15.83
CA GLY A 29 -6.32 16.07 -14.51
C GLY A 29 -5.47 17.36 -14.50
N ASP A 30 -5.60 18.11 -13.44
CA ASP A 30 -4.85 19.33 -13.13
C ASP A 30 -3.47 19.06 -12.47
N GLN A 31 -3.21 17.82 -12.07
CA GLN A 31 -1.92 17.37 -11.55
C GLN A 31 -1.18 16.50 -12.59
N PRO A 32 0.15 16.42 -12.53
CA PRO A 32 0.93 15.58 -13.43
C PRO A 32 0.48 14.11 -13.38
N PHE A 33 0.32 13.51 -14.54
CA PHE A 33 -0.03 12.10 -14.72
C PHE A 33 -1.30 11.65 -13.98
N THR A 34 -2.33 12.52 -14.04
CA THR A 34 -3.66 12.27 -13.50
C THR A 34 -4.74 12.46 -14.55
N VAL A 35 -5.91 11.87 -14.32
CA VAL A 35 -7.14 12.13 -15.05
C VAL A 35 -8.26 12.43 -14.08
N ARG A 36 -9.25 13.18 -14.56
CA ARG A 36 -10.50 13.39 -13.84
C ARG A 36 -11.58 12.53 -14.47
N VAL A 37 -12.12 11.60 -13.68
CA VAL A 37 -13.24 10.74 -14.09
C VAL A 37 -14.47 11.19 -13.32
N ASN A 38 -15.45 11.72 -14.05
CA ASN A 38 -16.55 12.49 -13.47
C ASN A 38 -15.98 13.63 -12.59
N ASP A 39 -16.22 13.60 -11.29
CA ASP A 39 -15.70 14.60 -10.33
C ASP A 39 -14.48 14.10 -9.51
N GLN A 40 -13.98 12.90 -9.81
CA GLN A 40 -12.87 12.28 -9.06
C GLN A 40 -11.54 12.46 -9.79
N LEU A 41 -10.51 12.91 -9.08
CA LEU A 41 -9.13 12.92 -9.56
C LEU A 41 -8.50 11.54 -9.30
N ALA A 42 -7.93 10.95 -10.34
CA ALA A 42 -7.29 9.63 -10.26
C ALA A 42 -5.86 9.67 -10.80
N GLY A 43 -4.90 9.17 -10.03
CA GLY A 43 -3.52 8.97 -10.45
C GLY A 43 -3.37 7.77 -11.39
N LEU A 44 -2.47 7.87 -12.37
CA LEU A 44 -2.28 6.85 -13.40
C LEU A 44 -1.06 5.97 -13.20
N GLU A 45 -0.22 6.24 -12.19
CA GLU A 45 1.07 5.56 -12.04
C GLU A 45 0.91 4.04 -11.93
N ASN A 46 -0.04 3.57 -11.11
CA ASN A 46 -0.24 2.14 -10.88
C ASN A 46 -0.75 1.41 -12.12
N ILE A 47 -1.77 1.96 -12.80
CA ILE A 47 -2.30 1.35 -14.02
C ILE A 47 -1.28 1.38 -15.16
N TYR A 48 -0.49 2.44 -15.27
CA TYR A 48 0.59 2.55 -16.26
C TYR A 48 1.63 1.44 -16.08
N ARG A 49 2.07 1.20 -14.85
CA ARG A 49 3.00 0.11 -14.55
C ARG A 49 2.43 -1.27 -14.86
N MET A 50 1.18 -1.52 -14.48
CA MET A 50 0.50 -2.76 -14.80
C MET A 50 0.44 -2.99 -16.32
N ALA A 51 0.11 -1.94 -17.07
CA ALA A 51 0.06 -1.99 -18.53
C ALA A 51 1.46 -2.18 -19.16
N ALA A 52 2.51 -1.60 -18.58
CA ALA A 52 3.89 -1.78 -19.03
C ALA A 52 4.41 -3.20 -18.77
N LEU A 53 4.06 -3.80 -17.64
CA LEU A 53 4.43 -5.19 -17.31
C LEU A 53 3.74 -6.22 -18.20
N ARG A 54 2.49 -5.96 -18.62
CA ARG A 54 1.69 -6.84 -19.48
C ARG A 54 1.04 -6.06 -20.62
N PRO A 55 1.80 -5.71 -21.65
CA PRO A 55 1.29 -4.88 -22.76
C PRO A 55 0.14 -5.53 -23.54
N ASP A 56 0.09 -6.86 -23.60
CA ASP A 56 -0.98 -7.65 -24.20
C ASP A 56 -2.32 -7.59 -23.44
N GLU A 57 -2.26 -7.32 -22.13
CA GLU A 57 -3.45 -7.18 -21.26
C GLU A 57 -3.78 -5.68 -20.98
N GLN A 58 -3.10 -4.73 -21.62
CA GLN A 58 -3.21 -3.29 -21.30
C GLN A 58 -4.66 -2.78 -21.31
N LEU A 59 -5.44 -3.11 -22.33
CA LEU A 59 -6.84 -2.66 -22.43
C LEU A 59 -7.70 -3.30 -21.33
N HIS A 60 -7.41 -4.53 -20.95
CA HIS A 60 -8.09 -5.20 -19.83
C HIS A 60 -7.80 -4.51 -18.49
N HIS A 61 -6.57 -4.09 -18.27
CA HIS A 61 -6.20 -3.30 -17.07
C HIS A 61 -6.90 -1.94 -17.05
N MET A 62 -7.03 -1.27 -18.19
CA MET A 62 -7.79 -0.02 -18.31
C MET A 62 -9.27 -0.22 -17.99
N ASP A 63 -9.88 -1.29 -18.50
CA ASP A 63 -11.28 -1.64 -18.22
C ASP A 63 -11.53 -1.89 -16.74
N ARG A 64 -10.70 -2.71 -16.12
CA ARG A 64 -10.81 -2.99 -14.68
C ARG A 64 -10.68 -1.74 -13.86
N TRP A 65 -9.66 -0.95 -14.14
CA TRP A 65 -9.38 0.28 -13.41
C TRP A 65 -10.56 1.26 -13.49
N ILE A 66 -11.13 1.50 -14.68
CA ILE A 66 -12.26 2.43 -14.82
C ILE A 66 -13.50 1.91 -14.11
N VAL A 67 -13.79 0.61 -14.19
CA VAL A 67 -14.92 -0.01 -13.49
C VAL A 67 -14.76 0.08 -11.97
N GLU A 68 -13.57 -0.15 -11.45
CA GLU A 68 -13.26 -0.01 -10.02
C GLU A 68 -13.42 1.45 -9.57
N LEU A 69 -12.92 2.40 -10.37
CA LEU A 69 -13.04 3.82 -10.07
C LEU A 69 -14.51 4.31 -10.09
N LEU A 70 -15.31 3.87 -11.06
CA LEU A 70 -16.72 4.20 -11.13
C LEU A 70 -17.50 3.61 -9.96
N ARG A 71 -17.21 2.37 -9.56
CA ARG A 71 -17.81 1.76 -8.37
C ARG A 71 -17.43 2.49 -7.08
N ALA A 72 -16.18 2.98 -7.00
CA ALA A 72 -15.76 3.83 -5.90
C ALA A 72 -16.49 5.18 -5.88
N GLY A 73 -16.88 5.68 -7.05
CA GLY A 73 -17.64 6.94 -7.20
C GLY A 73 -19.15 6.81 -6.97
N GLU A 74 -19.72 5.63 -7.25
CA GLU A 74 -21.15 5.33 -7.00
C GLU A 74 -21.41 5.02 -5.52
N GLY A 75 -20.42 4.44 -4.83
CA GLY A 75 -20.39 4.47 -3.38
C GLY A 75 -19.79 5.80 -2.98
N THR A 76 -20.59 6.82 -2.70
CA THR A 76 -20.10 7.92 -1.87
C THR A 76 -19.46 7.25 -0.65
N PRO A 77 -18.14 7.35 -0.43
CA PRO A 77 -17.61 6.95 0.85
C PRO A 77 -18.45 7.73 1.85
N ASP A 78 -18.96 7.04 2.84
CA ASP A 78 -19.80 7.69 3.84
C ASP A 78 -19.00 8.85 4.45
N ARG A 79 -19.14 10.02 3.81
CA ARG A 79 -18.45 11.25 4.19
C ARG A 79 -18.95 11.78 5.52
N THR A 80 -19.99 11.15 6.06
CA THR A 80 -20.75 11.64 7.20
C THR A 80 -20.74 10.69 8.41
N GLY A 81 -20.11 9.52 8.31
CA GLY A 81 -20.07 8.54 9.40
C GLY A 81 -19.31 9.06 10.63
N THR A 82 -19.92 8.87 11.80
CA THR A 82 -19.29 9.10 13.10
C THR A 82 -18.16 8.11 13.32
N PHE A 83 -17.27 8.40 14.27
CA PHE A 83 -16.20 7.45 14.63
C PHE A 83 -16.77 6.10 15.03
N ASP A 84 -17.82 6.06 15.86
CA ASP A 84 -18.44 4.81 16.33
C ASP A 84 -19.02 3.94 15.21
N GLU A 85 -19.48 4.53 14.13
CA GLU A 85 -20.00 3.80 12.96
C GLU A 85 -18.88 3.24 12.07
N LEU A 86 -17.68 3.83 12.13
CA LEU A 86 -16.58 3.51 11.22
C LEU A 86 -15.40 2.81 11.91
N LYS A 87 -15.30 2.87 13.24
CA LYS A 87 -14.11 2.46 14.00
C LYS A 87 -13.63 1.05 13.67
N ASP A 88 -14.53 0.09 13.46
CA ASP A 88 -14.19 -1.32 13.19
C ASP A 88 -13.64 -1.55 11.77
N ARG A 89 -13.69 -0.52 10.93
CA ARG A 89 -13.18 -0.52 9.55
C ARG A 89 -11.93 0.32 9.37
N ILE A 90 -11.44 0.95 10.42
CA ILE A 90 -10.24 1.80 10.36
C ILE A 90 -9.01 0.92 10.42
N LEU A 91 -8.14 1.01 9.42
CA LEU A 91 -6.89 0.27 9.33
C LEU A 91 -5.70 1.21 9.05
N PRO A 92 -4.51 0.90 9.56
CA PRO A 92 -3.32 1.67 9.26
C PRO A 92 -2.76 1.25 7.89
N MET A 93 -2.24 2.20 7.14
CA MET A 93 -1.58 1.98 5.85
C MET A 93 -0.17 2.55 5.89
N VAL A 94 0.85 1.71 5.69
CA VAL A 94 2.23 2.19 5.53
C VAL A 94 2.41 2.73 4.12
N LEU A 95 2.88 3.97 4.04
CA LEU A 95 3.02 4.75 2.81
C LEU A 95 4.43 5.33 2.68
N PRO A 96 4.89 5.62 1.43
CA PRO A 96 6.15 6.31 1.23
C PRO A 96 6.08 7.77 1.74
N GLY A 97 7.05 8.16 2.55
CA GLY A 97 7.13 9.49 3.15
C GLY A 97 7.41 10.63 2.16
N ASN A 98 7.97 10.30 0.98
CA ASN A 98 8.23 11.26 -0.10
C ASN A 98 6.99 11.61 -0.93
N SER A 99 5.85 10.96 -0.67
CA SER A 99 4.57 11.19 -1.35
C SER A 99 3.65 12.14 -0.56
N SER A 100 4.19 12.98 0.32
CA SER A 100 3.43 13.89 1.20
C SER A 100 2.40 14.74 0.43
N ASP A 101 2.72 15.18 -0.78
CA ASP A 101 1.81 15.98 -1.60
C ASP A 101 0.57 15.18 -2.07
N ALA A 102 0.74 13.88 -2.34
CA ALA A 102 -0.36 13.01 -2.73
C ALA A 102 -1.35 12.73 -1.59
N TYR A 103 -0.91 12.91 -0.34
CA TYR A 103 -1.72 12.68 0.86
C TYR A 103 -2.02 13.97 1.63
N THR A 104 -1.90 15.13 0.95
CA THR A 104 -2.26 16.43 1.53
C THR A 104 -3.71 16.40 2.03
N GLY A 105 -3.91 16.84 3.28
CA GLY A 105 -5.23 16.81 3.92
C GLY A 105 -5.63 15.45 4.52
N THR A 106 -4.76 14.44 4.47
CA THR A 106 -4.95 13.14 5.14
C THR A 106 -4.28 13.14 6.52
N VAL A 107 -4.84 12.36 7.46
CA VAL A 107 -4.21 12.13 8.76
C VAL A 107 -3.06 11.15 8.60
N VAL A 108 -1.84 11.59 8.91
CA VAL A 108 -0.62 10.79 8.82
C VAL A 108 0.25 10.93 10.06
N SER A 109 1.02 9.90 10.37
CA SER A 109 2.07 9.87 11.39
C SER A 109 3.39 9.44 10.77
N ILE A 110 4.52 9.95 11.26
CA ILE A 110 5.85 9.47 10.83
C ILE A 110 6.10 8.11 11.47
N LEU A 111 6.51 7.12 10.67
CA LEU A 111 6.93 5.81 11.16
C LEU A 111 8.44 5.77 11.39
N VAL A 112 9.20 5.93 10.33
CA VAL A 112 10.66 6.05 10.29
C VAL A 112 11.02 6.96 9.11
N GLU A 113 12.30 7.28 8.96
CA GLU A 113 12.77 8.07 7.80
C GLU A 113 12.33 7.41 6.47
N GLY A 114 11.63 8.19 5.64
CA GLY A 114 11.12 7.73 4.35
C GLY A 114 9.79 6.96 4.40
N LEU A 115 9.20 6.73 5.58
CA LEU A 115 7.93 6.04 5.73
C LEU A 115 6.97 6.79 6.67
N MET A 116 5.68 6.75 6.34
CA MET A 116 4.61 7.27 7.16
C MET A 116 3.46 6.25 7.29
N VAL A 117 2.63 6.43 8.30
CA VAL A 117 1.37 5.71 8.49
C VAL A 117 0.22 6.66 8.21
N ALA A 118 -0.64 6.30 7.28
CA ALA A 118 -1.96 6.92 7.12
C ALA A 118 -3.03 6.01 7.70
N TYR A 119 -4.21 6.57 7.95
CA TYR A 119 -5.35 5.80 8.44
C TYR A 119 -6.43 5.79 7.37
N ALA A 120 -6.96 4.59 7.11
CA ALA A 120 -7.92 4.37 6.04
C ALA A 120 -9.16 3.67 6.57
N ILE A 121 -10.30 4.01 6.01
CA ILE A 121 -11.56 3.29 6.19
C ILE A 121 -11.62 2.23 5.11
N ASP A 122 -11.58 0.96 5.51
CA ASP A 122 -11.71 -0.18 4.63
C ASP A 122 -13.20 -0.47 4.38
N GLN A 123 -13.60 -0.36 3.14
CA GLN A 123 -14.93 -0.69 2.69
C GLN A 123 -14.83 -1.95 1.80
N ASP A 124 -15.95 -2.63 1.57
CA ASP A 124 -15.97 -3.91 0.86
C ASP A 124 -15.23 -3.91 -0.50
N ARG A 125 -15.10 -2.73 -1.13
CA ARG A 125 -14.50 -2.60 -2.47
C ARG A 125 -13.57 -1.40 -2.64
N THR A 126 -13.46 -0.54 -1.63
CA THR A 126 -12.67 0.70 -1.71
C THR A 126 -11.99 0.99 -0.39
N ILE A 127 -10.85 1.65 -0.49
CA ILE A 127 -10.11 2.17 0.65
C ILE A 127 -10.13 3.70 0.55
N SER A 128 -10.60 4.38 1.58
CA SER A 128 -10.59 5.82 1.65
C SER A 128 -9.77 6.33 2.84
N TYR A 129 -8.80 7.21 2.59
CA TYR A 129 -8.00 7.79 3.66
C TYR A 129 -8.83 8.77 4.50
N ILE A 130 -8.57 8.79 5.80
CA ILE A 130 -9.22 9.70 6.74
C ILE A 130 -8.65 11.10 6.53
N SER A 131 -9.53 12.04 6.14
CA SER A 131 -9.14 13.44 5.98
C SER A 131 -8.99 14.15 7.32
N GLN A 132 -8.15 15.19 7.35
CA GLN A 132 -8.00 16.08 8.52
C GLN A 132 -9.34 16.67 8.97
N GLU A 133 -10.21 17.05 8.02
CA GLU A 133 -11.53 17.61 8.32
C GLU A 133 -12.42 16.59 9.03
N ARG A 134 -12.47 15.35 8.54
CA ARG A 134 -13.24 14.27 9.18
C ARG A 134 -12.70 13.97 10.56
N PHE A 135 -11.38 13.81 10.67
CA PHE A 135 -10.71 13.52 11.93
C PHE A 135 -11.00 14.58 12.99
N ALA A 136 -10.96 15.85 12.61
CA ALA A 136 -11.29 16.96 13.52
C ALA A 136 -12.73 16.87 14.07
N SER A 137 -13.67 16.29 13.31
CA SER A 137 -15.06 16.10 13.76
C SER A 137 -15.23 15.00 14.80
N TRP A 138 -14.26 14.10 14.93
CA TRP A 138 -14.32 12.98 15.87
C TRP A 138 -13.84 13.32 17.29
N ASN A 139 -13.21 14.48 17.46
CA ASN A 139 -12.73 14.97 18.76
C ASN A 139 -11.87 13.98 19.53
N MET A 140 -10.91 13.36 18.82
CA MET A 140 -9.98 12.37 19.35
C MET A 140 -8.54 12.72 18.96
N THR A 141 -7.56 12.07 19.60
CA THR A 141 -6.14 12.24 19.28
C THR A 141 -5.70 11.26 18.18
N VAL A 142 -4.56 11.54 17.55
CA VAL A 142 -3.96 10.63 16.53
C VAL A 142 -3.53 9.31 17.17
N GLU A 143 -3.11 9.36 18.43
CA GLU A 143 -2.73 8.18 19.23
C GLU A 143 -3.93 7.24 19.44
N GLU A 144 -5.09 7.78 19.81
CA GLU A 144 -6.34 7.00 19.97
C GLU A 144 -6.79 6.40 18.62
N LEU A 145 -6.66 7.15 17.52
CA LEU A 145 -6.93 6.64 16.18
C LEU A 145 -5.95 5.52 15.81
N HIS A 146 -4.69 5.69 16.13
CA HIS A 146 -3.66 4.68 15.90
C HIS A 146 -3.94 3.38 16.68
N GLU A 147 -4.25 3.49 17.96
CA GLU A 147 -4.59 2.33 18.82
C GLU A 147 -5.78 1.56 18.25
N GLN A 148 -6.84 2.24 17.83
CA GLN A 148 -7.99 1.59 17.20
C GLN A 148 -7.61 0.91 15.89
N ALA A 149 -6.83 1.57 15.03
CA ALA A 149 -6.39 1.02 13.75
C ALA A 149 -5.49 -0.21 13.94
N ILE A 150 -4.58 -0.19 14.92
CA ILE A 150 -3.75 -1.34 15.27
C ILE A 150 -4.58 -2.49 15.84
N ALA A 151 -5.56 -2.23 16.70
CA ALA A 151 -6.45 -3.27 17.21
C ALA A 151 -7.19 -3.99 16.07
N ASN A 152 -7.68 -3.26 15.09
CA ASN A 152 -8.32 -3.83 13.90
C ASN A 152 -7.33 -4.61 13.02
N LEU A 153 -6.10 -4.12 12.86
CA LEU A 153 -5.05 -4.84 12.12
C LEU A 153 -4.67 -6.15 12.82
N VAL A 154 -4.60 -6.17 14.15
CA VAL A 154 -4.36 -7.39 14.94
C VAL A 154 -5.49 -8.39 14.69
N ALA A 155 -6.75 -7.99 14.83
CA ALA A 155 -7.90 -8.85 14.59
C ALA A 155 -7.91 -9.40 13.15
N ARG A 156 -7.62 -8.56 12.15
CA ARG A 156 -7.51 -8.98 10.74
C ARG A 156 -6.35 -9.96 10.50
N SER A 157 -5.36 -9.97 11.38
CA SER A 157 -4.13 -10.78 11.24
C SER A 157 -4.10 -12.04 12.09
N GLU A 158 -5.17 -12.42 12.77
CA GLU A 158 -5.21 -13.59 13.68
C GLU A 158 -4.97 -14.92 12.94
N SER A 159 -5.46 -15.05 11.71
CA SER A 159 -5.41 -16.29 10.90
C SER A 159 -4.47 -16.17 9.70
N LEU A 160 -3.37 -15.41 9.85
CA LEU A 160 -2.42 -15.20 8.76
C LEU A 160 -1.65 -16.46 8.40
N ALA A 161 -1.72 -16.82 7.11
CA ALA A 161 -0.77 -17.74 6.49
C ALA A 161 0.50 -16.98 6.08
N ALA A 162 1.66 -17.58 6.34
CA ALA A 162 2.95 -17.08 5.88
C ALA A 162 3.66 -18.19 5.09
N HIS A 163 4.41 -17.79 4.07
CA HIS A 163 5.31 -18.69 3.34
C HIS A 163 6.70 -18.58 3.97
N ALA A 164 7.28 -19.72 4.30
CA ALA A 164 8.60 -19.81 4.89
C ALA A 164 9.59 -20.43 3.89
N ALA A 165 10.82 -19.93 3.86
CA ALA A 165 11.90 -20.53 3.12
C ALA A 165 13.09 -20.78 4.05
N GLU A 166 13.76 -21.92 3.83
CA GLU A 166 14.95 -22.37 4.53
C GLU A 166 16.18 -22.04 3.68
N ASP A 167 17.32 -21.91 4.32
CA ASP A 167 18.63 -21.84 3.69
C ASP A 167 19.16 -23.25 3.35
N ASP A 168 20.39 -23.30 2.82
CA ASP A 168 21.06 -24.57 2.42
C ASP A 168 21.35 -25.50 3.61
N ASP A 169 21.36 -24.97 4.83
CA ASP A 169 21.56 -25.72 6.07
C ASP A 169 20.23 -26.21 6.69
N GLY A 170 19.10 -25.90 6.07
CA GLY A 170 17.75 -26.24 6.53
C GLY A 170 17.22 -25.31 7.64
N GLU A 171 17.89 -24.20 7.88
CA GLU A 171 17.47 -23.19 8.84
C GLU A 171 16.54 -22.17 8.18
N LEU A 172 15.45 -21.86 8.86
CA LEU A 172 14.48 -20.87 8.37
C LEU A 172 15.10 -19.49 8.33
N ASN A 173 15.23 -18.91 7.14
CA ASN A 173 15.89 -17.62 6.94
C ASN A 173 14.97 -16.53 6.38
N LEU A 174 13.77 -16.88 5.92
CA LEU A 174 12.84 -15.95 5.27
C LEU A 174 11.38 -16.33 5.55
N ILE A 175 10.56 -15.32 5.88
CA ILE A 175 9.11 -15.45 6.08
C ILE A 175 8.42 -14.36 5.26
N LEU A 176 7.56 -14.76 4.34
CA LEU A 176 6.80 -13.88 3.46
C LEU A 176 5.32 -13.88 3.86
N PHE A 177 4.77 -12.70 4.10
CA PHE A 177 3.34 -12.44 4.19
C PHE A 177 2.88 -11.81 2.87
N GLN A 178 1.95 -12.46 2.19
CA GLN A 178 1.42 -12.04 0.90
C GLN A 178 -0.03 -12.53 0.77
N THR A 179 -0.91 -11.95 1.55
CA THR A 179 -2.35 -12.27 1.55
C THR A 179 -3.11 -11.54 0.44
N MET A 180 -2.50 -10.51 -0.15
CA MET A 180 -3.08 -9.66 -1.20
C MET A 180 -4.36 -8.93 -0.77
N ASP A 181 -4.50 -8.66 0.52
CA ASP A 181 -5.65 -7.94 1.08
C ASP A 181 -5.45 -6.41 1.16
N GLY A 182 -4.32 -5.93 0.67
CA GLY A 182 -3.94 -4.51 0.67
C GLY A 182 -3.26 -4.03 1.95
N TYR A 183 -3.02 -4.92 2.93
CA TYR A 183 -2.45 -4.57 4.23
C TYR A 183 -1.20 -5.37 4.61
N ASP A 184 -0.62 -6.14 3.68
CA ASP A 184 0.55 -6.96 4.01
C ASP A 184 1.73 -6.10 4.51
N ALA A 185 2.06 -4.99 3.84
CA ALA A 185 3.07 -4.05 4.32
C ALA A 185 2.74 -3.45 5.70
N SER A 186 1.46 -3.21 5.97
CA SER A 186 1.02 -2.61 7.24
C SER A 186 1.14 -3.57 8.42
N ARG A 187 1.24 -4.88 8.18
CA ARG A 187 1.52 -5.89 9.23
C ARG A 187 2.89 -5.72 9.87
N LEU A 188 3.77 -4.91 9.27
CA LEU A 188 4.98 -4.42 9.93
C LEU A 188 4.68 -3.72 11.28
N LEU A 189 3.50 -3.12 11.42
CA LEU A 189 3.05 -2.39 12.61
C LEU A 189 2.47 -3.31 13.71
N LEU A 190 2.37 -4.62 13.48
CA LEU A 190 1.82 -5.54 14.48
C LEU A 190 2.69 -5.55 15.75
N PRO A 191 2.14 -5.25 16.92
CA PRO A 191 2.91 -5.20 18.16
C PRO A 191 3.59 -6.53 18.52
N THR A 192 3.01 -7.64 18.06
CA THR A 192 3.52 -8.99 18.32
C THR A 192 4.49 -9.50 17.25
N LEU A 193 4.77 -8.75 16.19
CA LEU A 193 5.59 -9.21 15.05
C LEU A 193 6.97 -9.68 15.51
N HIS A 194 7.67 -8.84 16.28
CA HIS A 194 9.00 -9.17 16.78
C HIS A 194 8.98 -10.43 17.67
N GLU A 195 8.10 -10.50 18.64
CA GLU A 195 7.97 -11.62 19.56
C GLU A 195 7.67 -12.96 18.84
N ARG A 196 6.83 -12.91 17.81
CA ARG A 196 6.42 -14.10 17.05
C ARG A 196 7.51 -14.61 16.10
N LEU A 197 8.33 -13.70 15.54
CA LEU A 197 9.30 -14.09 14.51
C LEU A 197 10.72 -14.26 15.03
N ARG A 198 11.08 -13.66 16.16
CA ARG A 198 12.44 -13.80 16.75
C ARG A 198 12.90 -15.24 17.01
N PRO A 199 12.02 -16.22 17.35
CA PRO A 199 12.47 -17.60 17.52
C PRO A 199 13.01 -18.26 16.24
N TYR A 200 12.59 -17.74 15.09
CA TYR A 200 12.94 -18.27 13.75
C TYR A 200 14.03 -17.47 13.07
N LEU A 201 13.94 -16.15 13.14
CA LEU A 201 14.81 -15.23 12.38
C LEU A 201 15.92 -14.61 13.22
N GLY A 202 15.90 -14.82 14.54
CA GLY A 202 16.81 -14.14 15.46
C GLY A 202 16.32 -12.75 15.86
N SER A 203 17.15 -12.00 16.60
CA SER A 203 16.87 -10.63 17.03
C SER A 203 18.16 -9.82 17.08
N PRO A 204 18.24 -8.66 16.38
CA PRO A 204 17.23 -8.12 15.48
C PRO A 204 17.11 -8.92 14.17
N PHE A 205 15.99 -8.81 13.48
CA PHE A 205 15.81 -9.37 12.13
C PHE A 205 15.45 -8.28 11.13
N GLY A 206 15.67 -8.56 9.84
CA GLY A 206 15.37 -7.63 8.75
C GLY A 206 13.91 -7.73 8.28
N ALA A 207 13.39 -6.63 7.73
CA ALA A 207 12.12 -6.61 7.02
C ALA A 207 12.19 -5.80 5.73
N ALA A 208 11.34 -6.11 4.76
CA ALA A 208 11.18 -5.37 3.52
C ALA A 208 9.71 -5.29 3.11
N ILE A 209 9.31 -4.12 2.62
CA ILE A 209 7.96 -3.81 2.14
C ILE A 209 8.04 -3.08 0.80
N PRO A 210 8.46 -3.77 -0.29
CA PRO A 210 8.63 -3.12 -1.60
C PRO A 210 7.33 -2.53 -2.13
N ASN A 211 6.20 -3.16 -1.81
CA ASN A 211 4.88 -2.68 -2.17
C ASN A 211 3.87 -2.96 -1.03
N ARG A 212 2.65 -2.48 -1.20
CA ARG A 212 1.55 -2.61 -0.23
C ARG A 212 1.18 -4.06 0.12
N ASP A 213 1.35 -4.97 -0.84
CA ASP A 213 0.84 -6.34 -0.78
C ASP A 213 1.93 -7.37 -0.42
N ILE A 214 3.06 -6.90 0.15
CA ILE A 214 4.18 -7.74 0.59
C ILE A 214 4.76 -7.23 1.90
N LEU A 215 4.92 -8.14 2.87
CA LEU A 215 5.84 -8.01 3.98
C LEU A 215 6.77 -9.21 3.99
N LEU A 216 8.05 -8.97 3.79
CA LEU A 216 9.11 -9.96 3.84
C LEU A 216 9.92 -9.75 5.12
N CYS A 217 10.01 -10.78 5.99
CA CYS A 217 10.86 -10.79 7.15
C CYS A 217 12.00 -11.80 6.96
N PHE A 218 13.23 -11.47 7.37
CA PHE A 218 14.39 -12.29 7.08
C PHE A 218 15.47 -12.20 8.16
N ARG A 219 16.31 -13.25 8.23
CA ARG A 219 17.46 -13.28 9.15
C ARG A 219 18.43 -12.16 8.81
N ASN A 220 18.89 -11.44 9.83
CA ASN A 220 19.79 -10.30 9.66
C ASN A 220 21.26 -10.76 9.62
N ASP A 221 21.63 -11.51 8.59
CA ASP A 221 23.01 -11.86 8.26
C ASP A 221 23.47 -11.18 6.96
N ASP A 222 24.76 -10.97 6.80
CA ASP A 222 25.33 -10.19 5.70
C ASP A 222 24.97 -10.75 4.32
N GLN A 223 24.91 -12.08 4.15
CA GLN A 223 24.63 -12.73 2.88
C GLN A 223 23.16 -12.52 2.48
N THR A 224 22.24 -12.76 3.41
CA THR A 224 20.80 -12.57 3.20
C THR A 224 20.49 -11.10 2.93
N VAL A 225 21.04 -10.18 3.72
CA VAL A 225 20.89 -8.73 3.54
C VAL A 225 21.37 -8.28 2.16
N ALA A 226 22.59 -8.68 1.74
CA ALA A 226 23.15 -8.28 0.45
C ALA A 226 22.29 -8.77 -0.73
N ARG A 227 21.83 -10.03 -0.68
CA ARG A 227 20.94 -10.62 -1.68
C ARG A 227 19.60 -9.89 -1.75
N LEU A 228 18.95 -9.68 -0.60
CA LEU A 228 17.62 -9.08 -0.54
C LEU A 228 17.64 -7.60 -0.88
N ARG A 229 18.68 -6.85 -0.55
CA ARG A 229 18.81 -5.43 -0.93
C ARG A 229 18.69 -5.24 -2.45
N LYS A 230 19.30 -6.13 -3.24
CA LYS A 230 19.18 -6.09 -4.70
C LYS A 230 17.76 -6.48 -5.15
N GLN A 231 17.24 -7.60 -4.64
CA GLN A 231 15.93 -8.12 -5.03
C GLN A 231 14.79 -7.14 -4.69
N VAL A 232 14.79 -6.59 -3.47
CA VAL A 232 13.79 -5.61 -3.02
C VAL A 232 13.81 -4.34 -3.88
N GLY A 233 15.02 -3.87 -4.29
CA GLY A 233 15.13 -2.75 -5.21
C GLY A 233 14.59 -3.04 -6.61
N GLU A 234 14.69 -4.29 -7.10
CA GLU A 234 14.09 -4.72 -8.36
C GLU A 234 12.56 -4.83 -8.24
N ASP A 235 12.07 -5.47 -7.19
CA ASP A 235 10.65 -5.64 -6.91
C ASP A 235 9.96 -4.28 -6.74
N TYR A 236 10.56 -3.37 -5.98
CA TYR A 236 10.07 -2.01 -5.80
C TYR A 236 9.85 -1.30 -7.14
N ARG A 237 10.79 -1.42 -8.09
CA ARG A 237 10.67 -0.76 -9.40
C ARG A 237 9.61 -1.36 -10.30
N GLN A 238 9.33 -2.67 -10.15
CA GLN A 238 8.45 -3.42 -11.04
C GLN A 238 7.01 -3.51 -10.54
N MET A 239 6.79 -3.49 -9.23
CA MET A 239 5.47 -3.72 -8.65
C MET A 239 4.62 -2.44 -8.55
N PRO A 240 3.28 -2.54 -8.64
CA PRO A 240 2.38 -1.44 -8.33
C PRO A 240 2.34 -1.17 -6.82
N HIS A 241 1.74 -0.05 -6.42
CA HIS A 241 1.57 0.33 -5.01
C HIS A 241 2.87 0.31 -4.20
N GLN A 242 3.91 0.91 -4.76
CA GLN A 242 5.23 0.99 -4.15
C GLN A 242 5.20 1.64 -2.76
N VAL A 243 6.00 1.10 -1.84
CA VAL A 243 6.16 1.65 -0.49
C VAL A 243 7.60 2.09 -0.27
N THR A 244 8.58 1.17 -0.24
CA THR A 244 10.01 1.52 -0.12
C THR A 244 10.92 0.42 -0.66
N ASP A 245 12.07 0.81 -1.19
CA ASP A 245 13.17 -0.10 -1.54
C ASP A 245 14.20 -0.25 -0.40
N GLN A 246 13.99 0.48 0.71
CA GLN A 246 14.84 0.37 1.89
C GLN A 246 14.56 -0.93 2.64
N LEU A 247 15.62 -1.56 3.14
CA LEU A 247 15.48 -2.60 4.14
C LEU A 247 15.26 -1.96 5.52
N LEU A 248 14.48 -2.63 6.35
CA LEU A 248 14.14 -2.22 7.70
C LEU A 248 14.73 -3.21 8.70
N LEU A 249 14.96 -2.76 9.92
CA LEU A 249 15.41 -3.57 11.05
C LEU A 249 14.33 -3.61 12.11
N ILE A 250 13.93 -4.80 12.51
CA ILE A 250 12.94 -5.03 13.57
C ILE A 250 13.66 -5.41 14.84
N THR A 251 13.48 -4.59 15.88
CA THR A 251 14.11 -4.74 17.19
C THR A 251 13.05 -4.82 18.27
N PRO A 252 13.40 -5.21 19.51
CA PRO A 252 12.49 -5.12 20.65
C PRO A 252 11.94 -3.71 20.91
N ASP A 253 12.73 -2.68 20.53
CA ASP A 253 12.40 -1.28 20.77
C ASP A 253 11.60 -0.64 19.61
N GLY A 254 11.40 -1.37 18.50
CA GLY A 254 10.62 -0.91 17.35
C GLY A 254 11.32 -1.12 16.00
N ILE A 255 10.93 -0.29 15.04
CA ILE A 255 11.34 -0.38 13.64
C ILE A 255 12.40 0.72 13.37
N ALA A 256 13.45 0.36 12.65
CA ALA A 256 14.47 1.30 12.18
C ALA A 256 14.81 1.04 10.70
N VAL A 257 15.45 2.01 10.03
CA VAL A 257 16.03 1.79 8.70
C VAL A 257 17.30 0.93 8.85
N HIS A 258 17.40 -0.12 8.04
CA HIS A 258 18.59 -0.96 8.00
C HIS A 258 19.70 -0.25 7.21
N LYS A 259 20.81 0.06 7.89
CA LYS A 259 21.96 0.78 7.32
C LYS A 259 22.86 -0.11 6.47
#